data_efb4cbe29207afddb2a19c7181b9cc53
#
_entry.id   efb4cbe29207afddb2a19c7181b9cc53
#
_cell.length_a   1.000
_cell.length_b   1.000
_cell.length_c   1.000
_cell.angle_alpha   90.00
_cell.angle_beta   90.00
_cell.angle_gamma   90.00
#
_symmetry.space_group_name_H-M   'P 1'
#
loop_
_entity.id
_entity.type
_entity.pdbx_description
1 polymer ?
#
loop_
_entity_poly.entity_id
_entity_poly.type
_entity_poly.pdbx_seq_one_letter_code
_entity_poly.pdbx_strand_id
1 'polypeptide(L)' 'MLWVLHDMTYFNTKGAAQALADTLAAQDADAWLYEVHASPRGFYVAVFDFDHFFLGNL' A
#
# COMPACT_ATOMS: atom_id res chain seq x y z
N MET A 1 16.07 -6.19 -14.66
CA MET A 1 15.95 -6.00 -14.10
C MET A 1 15.75 -5.39 -13.42
N LEU A 2 15.52 -5.13 -13.06
CA LEU A 2 15.40 -4.54 -12.40
C LEU A 2 14.80 -4.44 -11.57
N TRP A 3 14.22 -4.44 -11.39
CA TRP A 3 13.63 -4.34 -10.59
C TRP A 3 13.88 -4.42 -9.51
N VAL A 4 14.01 -4.43 -9.75
CA VAL A 4 14.43 -4.57 -8.87
C VAL A 4 14.42 -4.08 -7.75
N LEU A 5 14.62 -3.57 -7.43
CA LEU A 5 14.79 -3.01 -6.31
C LEU A 5 13.94 -1.96 -5.99
N HIS A 6 12.67 -2.16 -6.08
CA HIS A 6 11.70 -1.21 -5.60
C HIS A 6 11.62 -1.33 -4.11
N ASP A 7 12.10 -0.33 -3.41
CA ASP A 7 12.00 -0.28 -1.97
C ASP A 7 10.60 0.12 -1.58
N MET A 8 10.00 -0.66 -0.71
CA MET A 8 8.69 -0.32 -0.16
C MET A 8 8.80 0.89 0.75
N THR A 9 7.76 1.69 0.78
CA THR A 9 7.67 2.81 1.71
C THR A 9 7.13 2.32 3.04
N TYR A 10 7.90 2.50 4.11
CA TYR A 10 7.48 2.15 5.46
C TYR A 10 7.20 3.41 6.27
N PHE A 11 6.12 3.37 7.03
CA PHE A 11 5.72 4.47 7.90
C PHE A 11 5.90 4.06 9.35
N ASN A 12 6.24 5.02 10.20
CA ASN A 12 6.44 4.75 11.62
C ASN A 12 5.13 4.47 12.36
N THR A 13 4.02 4.98 11.86
CA THR A 13 2.73 4.81 12.51
C THR A 13 1.69 4.31 11.52
N LYS A 14 0.69 3.59 12.05
CA LYS A 14 -0.43 3.14 11.25
C LYS A 14 -1.20 4.31 10.66
N GLY A 15 -1.33 5.40 11.43
CA GLY A 15 -2.06 6.57 10.97
C GLY A 15 -1.44 7.21 9.74
N ALA A 16 -0.10 7.26 9.66
CA ALA A 16 0.58 7.80 8.50
C ALA A 16 0.35 6.94 7.25
N ALA A 17 0.44 5.62 7.40
CA ALA A 17 0.17 4.70 6.30
C ALA A 17 -1.30 4.77 5.88
N GLN A 18 -2.20 4.85 6.85
CA GLN A 18 -3.63 4.95 6.57
C GLN A 18 -3.97 6.24 5.83
N ALA A 19 -3.31 7.34 6.16
CA ALA A 19 -3.52 8.60 5.46
C ALA A 19 -3.16 8.49 3.98
N LEU A 20 -2.06 7.82 3.67
CA LEU A 20 -1.69 7.57 2.28
C LEU A 20 -2.71 6.65 1.59
N ALA A 21 -3.10 5.57 2.25
CA ALA A 21 -4.07 4.63 1.69
C ALA A 21 -5.39 5.33 1.40
N ASP A 22 -5.86 6.18 2.32
CA ASP A 22 -7.11 6.92 2.15
C ASP A 22 -7.03 7.91 0.97
N THR A 23 -5.90 8.59 0.83
CA THR A 23 -5.68 9.52 -0.27
C THR A 23 -5.71 8.81 -1.62
N LEU A 24 -5.01 7.68 -1.71
CA LEU A 24 -4.96 6.90 -2.94
C LEU A 24 -6.29 6.25 -3.26
N ALA A 25 -7.00 5.77 -2.24
CA ALA A 25 -8.31 5.18 -2.44
C ALA A 25 -9.30 6.21 -2.98
N ALA A 26 -9.19 7.46 -2.54
CA ALA A 26 -10.05 8.53 -3.04
C ALA A 26 -9.73 8.87 -4.50
N GLN A 27 -8.47 8.77 -4.90
CA GLN A 27 -8.06 9.05 -6.28
C GLN A 27 -8.41 7.92 -7.23
N ASP A 28 -8.27 6.67 -6.77
CA ASP A 28 -8.43 5.49 -7.61
C ASP A 28 -9.52 4.56 -7.09
N ALA A 29 -10.62 5.14 -6.61
CA ALA A 29 -11.70 4.38 -5.96
C ALA A 29 -12.26 3.25 -6.82
N ASP A 30 -12.23 3.40 -8.14
CA ASP A 30 -12.80 2.43 -9.06
C ASP A 30 -11.76 1.43 -9.58
N ALA A 31 -10.51 1.55 -9.15
CA ALA A 31 -9.44 0.73 -9.73
C ALA A 31 -8.88 -0.30 -8.76
N TRP A 32 -8.59 0.13 -7.51
CA TRP A 32 -7.80 -0.70 -6.58
C TRP A 32 -8.33 -0.59 -5.17
N LEU A 33 -7.96 -1.61 -4.37
CA LEU A 33 -8.14 -1.58 -2.91
C LEU A 33 -6.79 -1.36 -2.28
N TYR A 34 -6.74 -0.49 -1.27
CA TYR A 34 -5.51 -0.20 -0.54
C TYR A 34 -5.68 -0.64 0.91
N GLU A 35 -4.71 -1.42 1.40
CA GLU A 35 -4.75 -1.93 2.77
C GLU A 35 -3.46 -1.59 3.50
N VAL A 36 -3.58 -1.25 4.77
CA VAL A 36 -2.43 -1.00 5.62
C VAL A 36 -2.08 -2.27 6.37
N HIS A 37 -0.82 -2.67 6.27
CA HIS A 37 -0.31 -3.85 6.95
C HIS A 37 0.88 -3.48 7.82
N ALA A 38 1.05 -4.22 8.90
CA ALA A 38 2.17 -4.03 9.81
C ALA A 38 3.28 -5.04 9.50
N SER A 39 4.52 -4.61 9.70
CA SER A 39 5.67 -5.47 9.57
C SER A 39 6.72 -5.06 10.60
N PRO A 40 7.81 -5.84 10.77
CA PRO A 40 8.88 -5.44 11.68
C PRO A 40 9.54 -4.11 11.31
N ARG A 41 9.42 -3.68 10.04
CA ARG A 41 10.01 -2.42 9.59
C ARG A 41 9.07 -1.23 9.74
N GLY A 42 7.82 -1.46 10.07
CA GLY A 42 6.82 -0.41 10.19
C GLY A 42 5.54 -0.78 9.46
N PHE A 43 4.78 0.22 9.06
CA PHE A 43 3.50 0.02 8.38
C PHE A 43 3.67 0.34 6.90
N TYR A 44 2.99 -0.42 6.06
CA TYR A 44 3.05 -0.20 4.61
C TYR A 44 1.67 -0.35 3.99
N VAL A 45 1.53 0.12 2.76
CA VAL A 45 0.27 0.04 2.02
C VAL A 45 0.40 -1.05 0.95
N ALA A 46 -0.50 -2.03 1.01
CA ALA A 46 -0.59 -3.09 0.02
C ALA A 46 -1.74 -2.77 -0.94
N VAL A 47 -1.57 -3.11 -2.20
CA VAL A 47 -2.54 -2.82 -3.25
C VAL A 47 -3.13 -4.13 -3.77
N PHE A 48 -4.46 -4.19 -3.85
CA PHE A 48 -5.19 -5.35 -4.32
C PHE A 48 -6.18 -4.92 -5.41
N ASP A 49 -6.55 -5.84 -6.28
CA ASP A 49 -7.68 -5.59 -7.17
C ASP A 49 -8.99 -5.92 -6.43
N PHE A 50 -10.14 -5.70 -7.09
CA PHE A 50 -11.42 -5.94 -6.44
C PHE A 50 -11.75 -7.41 -6.24
N ASP A 51 -11.01 -8.32 -6.85
CA ASP A 51 -11.11 -9.75 -6.58
C ASP A 51 -10.17 -10.17 -5.45
N HIS A 52 -9.51 -9.18 -4.83
CA HIS A 52 -8.61 -9.38 -3.71
C HIS A 52 -7.31 -10.09 -4.08
N PHE A 53 -6.90 -9.97 -5.34
CA PHE A 53 -5.58 -10.45 -5.74
C PHE A 53 -4.55 -9.38 -5.44
N PHE A 54 -3.45 -9.81 -4.83
CA PHE A 54 -2.37 -8.91 -4.46
C PHE A 54 -1.64 -8.42 -5.71
N LEU A 55 -1.53 -7.11 -5.85
CA LEU A 55 -0.87 -6.49 -7.00
C LEU A 55 0.53 -6.00 -6.67
N GLY A 56 0.76 -5.57 -5.45
CA GLY A 56 2.05 -5.07 -5.03
C GLY A 56 1.96 -4.19 -3.80
N ASN A 57 3.12 -3.69 -3.35
CA ASN A 57 3.20 -2.78 -2.22
C ASN A 57 3.72 -1.44 -2.69
N LEU A 58 3.33 -0.39 -1.99
CA LEU A 58 3.82 0.95 -2.29
C LEU A 58 5.09 1.27 -1.52
#